data_1d2deddbc6c6f8e22a7dc02b1a264ac5
#
_entry.id   1d2deddbc6c6f8e22a7dc02b1a264ac5
#
_cell.length_a   1.000
_cell.length_b   1.000
_cell.length_c   1.000
_cell.angle_alpha   90.00
_cell.angle_beta   90.00
_cell.angle_gamma   90.00
#
_symmetry.space_group_name_H-M   'P 1'
#
loop_
_entity.id
_entity.type
_entity.pdbx_description
1 polymer ?
#
loop_
_entity_poly.entity_id
_entity_poly.type
_entity_poly.pdbx_seq_one_letter_code
_entity_poly.pdbx_strand_id
1 'polypeptide(L)'
;MKFVCDSEKCTGCGLCKNICPRNAIQMVPKETTGHFYPVIDSEKCVDCGLCRKMCPTMDEEEFREPKVVYAAWRKNAGQQKGSSSGGVAAALYETAISNGYYIVGTYIADDFVTRMKVSSEPCDIE
;
A
#
# COMPACT_ATOMS: atom_id res chain seq x y z
N MET A 1 -3.30 21.46 -13.77
CA MET A 1 -4.09 20.19 -13.72
C MET A 1 -5.17 20.31 -12.67
N LYS A 2 -6.40 19.85 -12.94
CA LYS A 2 -7.52 20.01 -12.00
C LYS A 2 -7.71 18.81 -11.06
N PHE A 3 -7.30 17.61 -11.44
CA PHE A 3 -7.46 16.39 -10.65
C PHE A 3 -6.42 15.34 -11.07
N VAL A 4 -6.11 14.41 -10.18
CA VAL A 4 -5.18 13.28 -10.44
C VAL A 4 -5.91 12.13 -11.14
N CYS A 5 -6.98 11.65 -10.53
CA CYS A 5 -7.85 10.58 -11.01
C CYS A 5 -9.28 10.86 -10.60
N ASP A 6 -10.21 10.03 -11.07
CA ASP A 6 -11.60 10.08 -10.60
C ASP A 6 -11.66 9.85 -9.08
N SER A 7 -12.41 10.70 -8.38
CA SER A 7 -12.53 10.62 -6.92
C SER A 7 -13.18 9.33 -6.43
N GLU A 8 -14.01 8.67 -7.27
CA GLU A 8 -14.65 7.40 -6.94
C GLU A 8 -13.72 6.20 -7.13
N LYS A 9 -12.73 6.34 -8.02
CA LYS A 9 -11.70 5.31 -8.25
C LYS A 9 -10.47 5.48 -7.36
N CYS A 10 -10.35 6.61 -6.67
CA CYS A 10 -9.19 6.91 -5.83
C CYS A 10 -9.11 5.96 -4.63
N THR A 11 -8.00 5.24 -4.49
CA THR A 11 -7.73 4.32 -3.37
C THR A 11 -7.12 5.01 -2.15
N GLY A 12 -6.85 6.33 -2.21
CA GLY A 12 -6.24 7.08 -1.10
C GLY A 12 -4.78 6.74 -0.80
N CYS A 13 -4.09 6.04 -1.69
CA CYS A 13 -2.75 5.49 -1.47
C CYS A 13 -1.63 6.54 -1.24
N GLY A 14 -1.87 7.81 -1.56
CA GLY A 14 -0.90 8.90 -1.33
C GLY A 14 0.28 8.96 -2.31
N LEU A 15 0.38 8.04 -3.29
CA LEU A 15 1.48 8.03 -4.25
C LEU A 15 1.64 9.36 -4.99
N CYS A 16 0.54 9.95 -5.43
CA CYS A 16 0.51 11.24 -6.12
C CYS A 16 1.09 12.39 -5.28
N LYS A 17 0.85 12.39 -3.96
CA LYS A 17 1.45 13.36 -3.01
C LYS A 17 2.95 13.14 -2.92
N ASN A 18 3.39 11.90 -2.74
CA ASN A 18 4.79 11.57 -2.50
C ASN A 18 5.67 11.80 -3.75
N ILE A 19 5.10 11.59 -4.95
CA ILE A 19 5.86 11.77 -6.20
C ILE A 19 5.86 13.22 -6.73
N CYS A 20 5.08 14.11 -6.15
CA CYS A 20 4.96 15.48 -6.62
C CYS A 20 6.22 16.30 -6.31
N PRO A 21 7.04 16.70 -7.31
CA PRO A 21 8.30 17.42 -7.08
C PRO A 21 8.09 18.85 -6.55
N ARG A 22 6.86 19.36 -6.63
CA ARG A 22 6.48 20.69 -6.16
C ARG A 22 5.72 20.65 -4.83
N ASN A 23 5.51 19.47 -4.24
CA ASN A 23 4.67 19.30 -3.05
C ASN A 23 3.29 19.99 -3.17
N ALA A 24 2.73 19.98 -4.38
CA ALA A 24 1.48 20.66 -4.72
C ALA A 24 0.23 19.80 -4.41
N ILE A 25 0.38 18.66 -3.74
CA ILE A 25 -0.74 17.75 -3.48
C ILE A 25 -0.86 17.48 -1.99
N GLN A 26 -2.07 17.67 -1.47
CA GLN A 26 -2.44 17.27 -0.12
C GLN A 26 -3.47 16.15 -0.17
N MET A 27 -3.39 15.21 0.78
CA MET A 27 -4.42 14.20 0.98
C MET A 27 -5.41 14.71 2.01
N VAL A 28 -6.67 14.84 1.62
CA VAL A 28 -7.74 15.42 2.45
C VAL A 28 -8.83 14.37 2.64
N PRO A 29 -9.35 14.16 3.85
CA PRO A 29 -10.46 13.24 4.08
C PRO A 29 -11.74 13.78 3.43
N LYS A 30 -12.50 12.90 2.77
CA LYS A 30 -13.81 13.21 2.25
C LYS A 30 -14.83 13.15 3.41
N GLU A 31 -15.54 14.23 3.67
CA GLU A 31 -16.45 14.34 4.83
C GLU A 31 -17.49 13.21 4.91
N THR A 32 -17.97 12.76 3.76
CA THR A 32 -19.03 11.74 3.70
C THR A 32 -18.55 10.31 3.98
N THR A 33 -17.29 9.99 3.70
CA THR A 33 -16.74 8.62 3.77
C THR A 33 -15.51 8.50 4.65
N GLY A 34 -14.87 9.61 5.03
CA GLY A 34 -13.57 9.62 5.70
C GLY A 34 -12.40 9.18 4.81
N HIS A 35 -12.67 8.77 3.58
CA HIS A 35 -11.66 8.32 2.64
C HIS A 35 -10.79 9.48 2.15
N PHE A 36 -9.47 9.30 2.16
CA PHE A 36 -8.53 10.33 1.71
C PHE A 36 -8.50 10.43 0.19
N TYR A 37 -8.47 11.65 -0.32
CA TYR A 37 -8.30 11.93 -1.75
C TYR A 37 -7.34 13.11 -1.99
N PRO A 38 -6.69 13.19 -3.15
CA PRO A 38 -5.72 14.24 -3.46
C PRO A 38 -6.40 15.55 -3.84
N VAL A 39 -5.98 16.63 -3.21
CA VAL A 39 -6.32 18.01 -3.59
C VAL A 39 -5.06 18.68 -4.11
N ILE A 40 -5.16 19.30 -5.30
CA ILE A 40 -4.05 19.97 -5.97
C ILE A 40 -4.07 21.45 -5.65
N ASP A 41 -2.96 21.95 -5.12
CA ASP A 41 -2.68 23.38 -4.97
C ASP A 41 -2.29 23.95 -6.35
N SER A 42 -3.18 24.75 -6.94
CA SER A 42 -3.00 25.31 -8.27
C SER A 42 -1.85 26.31 -8.37
N GLU A 43 -1.48 26.96 -7.26
CA GLU A 43 -0.38 27.93 -7.25
C GLU A 43 0.99 27.24 -7.30
N LYS A 44 1.09 26.05 -6.72
CA LYS A 44 2.33 25.24 -6.71
C LYS A 44 2.43 24.28 -7.91
N CYS A 45 1.30 23.91 -8.48
CA CYS A 45 1.23 22.90 -9.55
C CYS A 45 1.76 23.46 -10.88
N VAL A 46 2.79 22.84 -11.42
CA VAL A 46 3.38 23.18 -12.73
C VAL A 46 2.83 22.31 -13.89
N ASP A 47 1.79 21.56 -13.63
CA ASP A 47 1.08 20.72 -14.60
C ASP A 47 1.97 19.69 -15.34
N CYS A 48 2.98 19.13 -14.67
CA CYS A 48 3.90 18.15 -15.25
C CYS A 48 3.29 16.78 -15.53
N GLY A 49 2.09 16.48 -15.05
CA GLY A 49 1.35 15.25 -15.28
C GLY A 49 1.87 14.00 -14.53
N LEU A 50 2.97 14.07 -13.80
CA LEU A 50 3.63 12.93 -13.18
C LEU A 50 2.71 12.16 -12.21
N CYS A 51 1.96 12.88 -11.38
CA CYS A 51 1.02 12.30 -10.42
C CYS A 51 -0.09 11.48 -11.10
N ARG A 52 -0.53 11.90 -12.29
CA ARG A 52 -1.54 11.19 -13.07
C ARG A 52 -0.96 9.97 -13.79
N LYS A 53 0.24 10.12 -14.37
CA LYS A 53 0.94 9.03 -15.06
C LYS A 53 1.26 7.86 -14.12
N MET A 54 1.56 8.14 -12.86
CA MET A 54 1.93 7.13 -11.86
C MET A 54 0.74 6.64 -11.01
N CYS A 55 -0.46 7.15 -11.26
CA CYS A 55 -1.63 6.74 -10.48
C CYS A 55 -2.07 5.33 -10.90
N PRO A 56 -2.10 4.36 -9.97
CA PRO A 56 -2.43 2.97 -10.31
C PRO A 56 -3.87 2.79 -10.82
N THR A 57 -4.76 3.76 -10.53
CA THR A 57 -6.16 3.69 -10.98
C THR A 57 -6.37 4.27 -12.40
N MET A 58 -5.31 4.74 -13.04
CA MET A 58 -5.36 5.26 -14.42
C MET A 58 -5.01 4.19 -15.45
N ASP A 59 -4.36 3.11 -15.03
CA ASP A 59 -4.09 1.96 -15.88
C ASP A 59 -5.32 1.04 -15.93
N GLU A 60 -5.62 0.51 -17.10
CA GLU A 60 -6.63 -0.55 -17.24
C GLU A 60 -6.05 -1.84 -16.69
N GLU A 61 -6.64 -2.36 -15.60
CA GLU A 61 -6.24 -3.64 -15.04
C GLU A 61 -6.68 -4.77 -15.98
N GLU A 62 -5.72 -5.50 -16.54
CA GLU A 62 -5.99 -6.79 -17.16
C GLU A 62 -6.26 -7.83 -16.06
N PHE A 63 -7.53 -8.16 -15.86
CA PHE A 63 -7.90 -9.30 -15.00
C PHE A 63 -7.42 -10.59 -15.65
N ARG A 64 -6.51 -11.28 -14.98
CA ARG A 64 -6.05 -12.61 -15.39
C ARG A 64 -6.64 -13.64 -14.46
N GLU A 65 -7.22 -14.68 -15.02
CA GLU A 65 -7.66 -15.81 -14.21
C GLU A 65 -6.46 -16.52 -13.57
N PRO A 66 -6.53 -16.88 -12.28
CA PRO A 66 -5.47 -17.62 -11.63
C PRO A 66 -5.35 -19.02 -12.25
N LYS A 67 -4.13 -19.44 -12.56
CA LYS A 67 -3.88 -20.79 -13.08
C LYS A 67 -4.18 -21.87 -12.05
N VAL A 68 -3.91 -21.60 -10.78
CA VAL A 68 -4.14 -22.49 -9.65
C VAL A 68 -4.41 -21.66 -8.40
N VAL A 69 -5.34 -22.12 -7.56
CA VAL A 69 -5.66 -21.53 -6.26
C VAL A 69 -5.36 -22.57 -5.17
N TYR A 70 -4.66 -22.15 -4.12
CA TYR A 70 -4.32 -23.00 -2.98
C TYR A 70 -4.94 -22.48 -1.70
N ALA A 71 -5.47 -23.38 -0.87
CA ALA A 71 -5.68 -23.14 0.55
C ALA A 71 -4.43 -23.61 1.29
N ALA A 72 -3.76 -22.72 2.02
CA ALA A 72 -2.49 -23.04 2.67
C ALA A 72 -2.42 -22.45 4.09
N TRP A 73 -1.69 -23.15 4.97
CA TRP A 73 -1.40 -22.71 6.32
C TRP A 73 -0.06 -23.27 6.81
N ARG A 74 0.49 -22.66 7.87
CA ARG A 74 1.73 -23.14 8.50
C ARG A 74 1.49 -24.48 9.20
N LYS A 75 2.44 -25.39 9.06
CA LYS A 75 2.38 -26.71 9.72
C LYS A 75 2.58 -26.63 11.25
N ASN A 76 3.37 -25.68 11.71
CA ASN A 76 3.58 -25.43 13.12
C ASN A 76 2.42 -24.65 13.73
N ALA A 77 1.66 -25.31 14.62
CA ALA A 77 0.46 -24.72 15.23
C ALA A 77 0.76 -23.49 16.12
N GLY A 78 1.92 -23.42 16.77
CA GLY A 78 2.35 -22.27 17.56
C GLY A 78 2.57 -21.03 16.69
N GLN A 79 3.30 -21.19 15.61
CA GLN A 79 3.55 -20.12 14.63
C GLN A 79 2.28 -19.71 13.90
N GLN A 80 1.37 -20.65 13.64
CA GLN A 80 0.08 -20.33 13.04
C GLN A 80 -0.78 -19.46 13.96
N LYS A 81 -0.83 -19.77 15.27
CA LYS A 81 -1.60 -19.01 16.25
C LYS A 81 -1.10 -17.58 16.44
N GLY A 82 0.21 -17.34 16.32
CA GLY A 82 0.82 -16.02 16.37
C GLY A 82 0.68 -15.19 15.08
N SER A 83 0.11 -15.77 14.02
CA SER A 83 0.02 -15.12 12.72
C SER A 83 -1.43 -14.77 12.37
N SER A 84 -1.62 -13.77 11.52
CA SER A 84 -2.90 -13.52 10.88
C SER A 84 -3.29 -14.69 9.99
N SER A 85 -4.51 -15.24 10.16
CA SER A 85 -5.05 -16.31 9.33
C SER A 85 -4.17 -17.58 9.36
N GLY A 86 -3.81 -18.13 8.21
CA GLY A 86 -2.99 -19.34 8.08
C GLY A 86 -1.48 -19.15 8.30
N GLY A 87 -1.00 -17.93 8.49
CA GLY A 87 0.42 -17.63 8.69
C GLY A 87 1.29 -17.73 7.43
N VAL A 88 0.69 -17.80 6.24
CA VAL A 88 1.43 -17.95 4.97
C VAL A 88 2.26 -16.69 4.67
N ALA A 89 1.71 -15.49 4.91
CA ALA A 89 2.44 -14.24 4.71
C ALA A 89 3.71 -14.18 5.57
N ALA A 90 3.62 -14.53 6.86
CA ALA A 90 4.78 -14.59 7.75
C ALA A 90 5.82 -15.61 7.25
N ALA A 91 5.41 -16.78 6.78
CA ALA A 91 6.32 -17.78 6.21
C ALA A 91 7.05 -17.29 4.95
N LEU A 92 6.36 -16.53 4.10
CA LEU A 92 6.96 -15.89 2.92
C LEU A 92 7.96 -14.81 3.32
N TYR A 93 7.65 -14.00 4.32
CA TYR A 93 8.56 -12.98 4.84
C TYR A 93 9.81 -13.59 5.45
N GLU A 94 9.69 -14.62 6.29
CA GLU A 94 10.83 -15.36 6.83
C GLU A 94 11.73 -15.92 5.71
N THR A 95 11.12 -16.50 4.69
CA THR A 95 11.85 -17.02 3.53
C THR A 95 12.55 -15.91 2.75
N ALA A 96 11.90 -14.77 2.54
CA ALA A 96 12.48 -13.62 1.86
C ALA A 96 13.70 -13.07 2.63
N ILE A 97 13.56 -12.84 3.94
CA ILE A 97 14.64 -12.34 4.79
C ILE A 97 15.81 -13.33 4.83
N SER A 98 15.55 -14.62 4.99
CA SER A 98 16.61 -15.65 5.01
C SER A 98 17.39 -15.73 3.69
N ASN A 99 16.80 -15.27 2.59
CA ASN A 99 17.46 -15.14 1.28
C ASN A 99 18.05 -13.73 1.04
N GLY A 100 18.11 -12.87 2.04
CA GLY A 100 18.71 -11.54 1.95
C GLY A 100 17.84 -10.48 1.27
N TYR A 101 16.53 -10.72 1.16
CA TYR A 101 15.59 -9.74 0.63
C TYR A 101 15.02 -8.83 1.72
N TYR A 102 14.59 -7.66 1.31
CA TYR A 102 13.75 -6.78 2.14
C TYR A 102 12.30 -7.16 1.97
N ILE A 103 11.55 -7.02 3.06
CA ILE A 103 10.09 -7.15 3.06
C ILE A 103 9.44 -5.78 3.25
N VAL A 104 8.22 -5.65 2.75
CA VAL A 104 7.35 -4.51 3.02
C VAL A 104 6.07 -5.03 3.64
N GLY A 105 5.79 -4.62 4.85
CA GLY A 105 4.61 -5.04 5.59
C GLY A 105 3.89 -3.87 6.24
N THR A 106 2.67 -4.11 6.70
CA THR A 106 1.90 -3.17 7.50
C THR A 106 1.91 -3.61 8.95
N TYR A 107 1.97 -2.65 9.86
CA TYR A 107 1.84 -2.87 11.30
C TYR A 107 0.95 -1.80 11.91
N ILE A 108 0.39 -2.10 13.07
CA ILE A 108 -0.37 -1.13 13.85
C ILE A 108 0.60 -0.55 14.89
N ALA A 109 0.82 0.76 14.83
CA ALA A 109 1.66 1.46 15.80
C ALA A 109 0.91 1.69 17.12
N ASP A 110 1.63 2.11 18.17
CA ASP A 110 1.07 2.32 19.53
C ASP A 110 -0.08 3.35 19.57
N ASP A 111 -0.14 4.23 18.59
CA ASP A 111 -1.25 5.20 18.40
C ASP A 111 -2.42 4.62 17.61
N PHE A 112 -2.47 3.30 17.40
CA PHE A 112 -3.48 2.56 16.63
C PHE A 112 -3.56 2.98 15.15
N VAL A 113 -2.54 3.65 14.63
CA VAL A 113 -2.47 4.00 13.19
C VAL A 113 -1.72 2.92 12.43
N THR A 114 -2.31 2.43 11.36
CA THR A 114 -1.65 1.48 10.45
C THR A 114 -0.56 2.20 9.65
N ARG A 115 0.64 1.66 9.70
CA ARG A 115 1.81 2.15 8.96
C ARG A 115 2.45 1.05 8.14
N MET A 116 3.19 1.44 7.11
CA MET A 116 4.05 0.53 6.34
C MET A 116 5.48 0.60 6.87
N LYS A 117 6.14 -0.56 6.93
CA LYS A 117 7.54 -0.69 7.30
C LYS A 117 8.27 -1.52 6.25
N VAL A 118 9.47 -1.08 5.92
CA VAL A 118 10.44 -1.88 5.14
C VAL A 118 11.44 -2.46 6.13
N SER A 119 11.66 -3.76 6.09
CA SER A 119 12.59 -4.43 6.99
C SER A 119 13.34 -5.58 6.33
N SER A 120 14.49 -5.90 6.89
CA SER A 120 15.28 -7.11 6.64
C SER A 120 15.47 -7.94 7.92
N GLU A 121 14.82 -7.54 9.02
CA GLU A 121 15.01 -8.17 10.33
C GLU A 121 13.89 -9.16 10.63
N PRO A 122 14.23 -10.40 11.09
CA PRO A 122 13.24 -11.41 11.42
C PRO A 122 12.26 -11.01 12.54
N CYS A 123 12.69 -10.18 13.48
CA CYS A 123 11.85 -9.70 14.58
C CYS A 123 10.71 -8.78 14.15
N ASP A 124 10.73 -8.28 12.94
CA ASP A 124 9.68 -7.42 12.40
C ASP A 124 8.50 -8.20 11.76
N ILE A 125 8.52 -9.53 11.85
CA ILE A 125 7.49 -10.41 11.27
C ILE A 125 6.41 -10.79 12.32
N GLU A 126 6.67 -10.56 13.60
CA GLU A 126 5.78 -10.87 14.74
C GLU A 126 4.66 -9.85 14.93
#